data_e51f27b19f5f64fee52d81e34fc25b9a
#
_entry.id   e51f27b19f5f64fee52d81e34fc25b9a
#
_cell.length_a   1.000
_cell.length_b   1.000
_cell.length_c   1.000
_cell.angle_alpha   90.00
_cell.angle_beta   90.00
_cell.angle_gamma   90.00
#
_symmetry.space_group_name_H-M   'P 1'
#
loop_
_entity.id
_entity.type
_entity.pdbx_description
1 polymer ?
#
loop_
_entity_poly.entity_id
_entity_poly.type
_entity_poly.pdbx_seq_one_letter_code
_entity_poly.pdbx_strand_id
1 'polypeptide(L)'
;MKYIRTYETKEKFLTDKDSTSRGFRLKPTLYKYSEAGDHVQLELDDPRKHGDSTYMEITLDSDVEFSFYIGNAPDDTQTTMNCTIDWGDGTVETKTITKDDKGFKLAHNYKAGSYKIELYGVERDYSVVEGTEETGMYGDIYYNSSISPIESVKRVVLGNGVVSIATGAFGNCSSLTSVYIPRGVTSIGTYVFYNCSNLTSIHIPERVTSIGTYAFKDCSSLTSINIPESITSIGEHAFYGCSFSSVHIPEGVTSIEDGVFYYCSSLTSIDIPESVTSIGPGAFYGCTSLKSINIPESITSIGEHAFYDCRSLRSINIPKGITSINQYMFASCGSLTSIDIPDSVTSIGTYAFSWCGSLTSISIPEGVNSIEDYTFNYCNSLTSIDIPKSVTSIGWCAFAECSSLRSIHIPENVTVIRREAFSNCTSLTSISSFNSTAPTLGYNTLKSLHKNGVLHIKPGATGYDAWLSKLPSGWTIVKDL
;
A
#
# COMPACT_ATOMS: atom_id res chain seq x y z
N MET A 1 -3.05 -23.09 2.62
CA MET A 1 -4.25 -23.47 1.83
C MET A 1 -4.27 -22.64 0.57
N LYS A 2 -4.33 -23.25 -0.61
CA LYS A 2 -4.43 -22.51 -1.88
C LYS A 2 -5.92 -22.42 -2.26
N TYR A 3 -6.39 -21.20 -2.49
CA TYR A 3 -7.68 -20.95 -3.12
C TYR A 3 -7.45 -20.85 -4.63
N ILE A 4 -8.11 -21.69 -5.40
CA ILE A 4 -8.13 -21.61 -6.86
C ILE A 4 -9.55 -21.25 -7.27
N ARG A 5 -9.70 -20.14 -7.99
CA ARG A 5 -10.95 -19.74 -8.63
C ARG A 5 -11.00 -20.43 -9.98
N THR A 6 -11.86 -21.43 -10.14
CA THR A 6 -12.19 -21.95 -11.47
C THR A 6 -13.54 -21.40 -11.89
N TYR A 7 -13.56 -20.57 -12.92
CA TYR A 7 -14.78 -20.29 -13.67
C TYR A 7 -15.05 -21.49 -14.58
N GLU A 8 -15.99 -22.35 -14.23
CA GLU A 8 -16.56 -23.27 -15.20
C GLU A 8 -17.60 -22.50 -16.04
N THR A 9 -17.18 -22.00 -17.19
CA THR A 9 -18.09 -21.69 -18.29
C THR A 9 -18.52 -23.01 -18.90
N LYS A 10 -19.51 -23.66 -18.33
CA LYS A 10 -20.32 -24.62 -19.08
C LYS A 10 -21.57 -23.88 -19.54
N GLU A 11 -21.51 -23.39 -20.77
CA GLU A 11 -22.69 -23.12 -21.59
C GLU A 11 -23.51 -24.41 -21.72
N LYS A 12 -24.52 -24.60 -20.88
CA LYS A 12 -25.67 -25.41 -21.20
C LYS A 12 -26.84 -24.45 -21.38
N PHE A 13 -27.02 -24.03 -22.60
CA PHE A 13 -28.28 -23.45 -23.06
C PHE A 13 -29.36 -24.52 -22.91
N LEU A 14 -30.11 -24.50 -21.81
CA LEU A 14 -31.41 -25.13 -21.74
C LEU A 14 -32.42 -24.06 -22.17
N THR A 15 -32.82 -24.15 -23.41
CA THR A 15 -33.99 -23.45 -23.95
C THR A 15 -35.22 -24.07 -23.35
N ASP A 16 -35.74 -23.55 -22.23
CA ASP A 16 -37.11 -23.70 -21.85
C ASP A 16 -37.86 -22.42 -22.26
N LYS A 17 -38.72 -22.61 -23.24
CA LYS A 17 -39.69 -21.63 -23.67
C LYS A 17 -40.79 -21.58 -22.61
N ASP A 18 -40.64 -20.66 -21.66
CA ASP A 18 -41.77 -20.01 -21.03
C ASP A 18 -41.38 -18.60 -20.59
N SER A 19 -42.04 -17.69 -21.22
CA SER A 19 -41.88 -16.25 -21.12
C SER A 19 -42.42 -15.73 -19.81
N THR A 20 -41.54 -15.37 -18.89
CA THR A 20 -41.71 -14.17 -18.04
C THR A 20 -40.35 -13.76 -17.52
N SER A 21 -39.99 -12.52 -17.83
CA SER A 21 -38.82 -11.75 -17.49
C SER A 21 -38.26 -12.02 -16.08
N ARG A 22 -37.30 -12.95 -15.95
CA ARG A 22 -36.38 -13.04 -14.81
C ARG A 22 -34.99 -13.38 -15.31
N GLY A 23 -34.08 -12.44 -15.18
CA GLY A 23 -32.71 -12.55 -15.60
C GLY A 23 -31.99 -13.74 -14.96
N PHE A 24 -31.18 -14.44 -15.77
CA PHE A 24 -30.31 -15.53 -15.32
C PHE A 24 -29.29 -15.02 -14.30
N ARG A 25 -29.22 -15.68 -13.17
CA ARG A 25 -28.19 -15.44 -12.15
C ARG A 25 -27.24 -16.62 -12.09
N LEU A 26 -25.97 -16.37 -12.42
CA LEU A 26 -24.89 -17.32 -12.14
C LEU A 26 -24.61 -17.32 -10.64
N LYS A 27 -24.68 -18.50 -9.99
CA LYS A 27 -24.20 -18.66 -8.62
C LYS A 27 -22.67 -18.66 -8.64
N PRO A 28 -21.98 -17.76 -7.96
CA PRO A 28 -20.56 -17.94 -7.71
C PRO A 28 -20.38 -19.08 -6.71
N THR A 29 -19.71 -20.14 -7.12
CA THR A 29 -19.37 -21.28 -6.25
C THR A 29 -17.91 -21.12 -5.84
N LEU A 30 -17.66 -20.91 -4.56
CA LEU A 30 -16.31 -20.91 -3.98
C LEU A 30 -15.99 -22.34 -3.50
N TYR A 31 -14.84 -22.87 -3.93
CA TYR A 31 -14.34 -24.17 -3.49
C TYR A 31 -13.13 -23.99 -2.58
N LYS A 32 -13.13 -24.69 -1.45
CA LYS A 32 -11.96 -24.84 -0.60
C LYS A 32 -11.42 -26.25 -0.81
N TYR A 33 -10.13 -26.36 -1.12
CA TYR A 33 -9.45 -27.66 -1.16
C TYR A 33 -9.06 -28.06 0.27
N SER A 34 -9.43 -29.28 0.68
CA SER A 34 -8.85 -29.91 1.86
C SER A 34 -7.42 -30.34 1.55
N GLU A 35 -6.61 -30.62 2.57
CA GLU A 35 -5.25 -31.17 2.39
C GLU A 35 -5.28 -32.55 1.68
N ALA A 36 -6.43 -33.20 1.61
CA ALA A 36 -6.67 -34.45 0.90
C ALA A 36 -7.08 -34.27 -0.56
N GLY A 37 -7.24 -33.02 -1.05
CA GLY A 37 -7.61 -32.73 -2.44
C GLY A 37 -9.10 -32.76 -2.73
N ASP A 38 -9.96 -32.94 -1.73
CA ASP A 38 -11.41 -32.95 -1.90
C ASP A 38 -11.99 -31.56 -2.00
N HIS A 39 -12.96 -31.38 -2.88
CA HIS A 39 -13.69 -30.11 -3.06
C HIS A 39 -14.74 -29.94 -1.94
N VAL A 40 -14.57 -28.93 -1.10
CA VAL A 40 -15.63 -28.52 -0.16
C VAL A 40 -16.32 -27.30 -0.76
N GLN A 41 -17.59 -27.45 -1.12
CA GLN A 41 -18.44 -26.35 -1.55
C GLN A 41 -18.76 -25.47 -0.34
N LEU A 42 -18.31 -24.23 -0.37
CA LEU A 42 -18.75 -23.23 0.59
C LEU A 42 -20.07 -22.65 0.06
N GLU A 43 -21.18 -22.98 0.70
CA GLU A 43 -22.41 -22.22 0.50
C GLU A 43 -22.21 -20.83 1.09
N LEU A 44 -22.07 -19.83 0.20
CA LEU A 44 -22.32 -18.45 0.61
C LEU A 44 -23.79 -18.37 0.96
N ASP A 45 -24.12 -17.88 2.15
CA ASP A 45 -25.51 -17.61 2.51
C ASP A 45 -26.15 -16.79 1.39
N ASP A 46 -27.19 -17.36 0.79
CA ASP A 46 -27.90 -16.73 -0.31
C ASP A 46 -28.80 -15.62 0.27
N PRO A 47 -28.50 -14.33 0.08
CA PRO A 47 -29.30 -13.24 0.63
C PRO A 47 -30.74 -13.27 0.14
N ARG A 48 -31.06 -14.06 -0.92
CA ARG A 48 -32.43 -14.30 -1.39
C ARG A 48 -33.25 -15.12 -0.42
N LYS A 49 -32.63 -15.86 0.53
CA LYS A 49 -33.35 -16.56 1.59
C LYS A 49 -33.96 -15.62 2.63
N HIS A 50 -33.42 -14.38 2.71
CA HIS A 50 -33.81 -13.37 3.69
C HIS A 50 -34.63 -12.23 3.10
N GLY A 51 -35.02 -12.30 1.81
CA GLY A 51 -35.76 -11.25 1.12
C GLY A 51 -34.94 -9.97 0.93
N ASP A 52 -35.56 -8.80 0.94
CA ASP A 52 -34.93 -7.50 0.81
C ASP A 52 -34.48 -6.92 2.18
N SER A 53 -34.38 -7.74 3.21
CA SER A 53 -34.01 -7.29 4.56
C SER A 53 -32.51 -7.09 4.72
N THR A 54 -32.14 -6.01 5.41
CA THR A 54 -30.80 -5.81 5.97
C THR A 54 -30.75 -6.49 7.34
N TYR A 55 -29.67 -7.21 7.65
CA TYR A 55 -29.49 -7.70 9.01
C TYR A 55 -28.05 -7.56 9.51
N MET A 56 -27.90 -7.50 10.83
CA MET A 56 -26.63 -7.51 11.55
C MET A 56 -26.64 -8.61 12.62
N GLU A 57 -25.57 -9.37 12.72
CA GLU A 57 -25.33 -10.27 13.84
C GLU A 57 -24.38 -9.62 14.83
N ILE A 58 -24.80 -9.50 16.08
CA ILE A 58 -24.05 -8.89 17.17
C ILE A 58 -23.87 -9.87 18.32
N THR A 59 -22.79 -9.70 19.08
CA THR A 59 -22.58 -10.38 20.36
C THR A 59 -22.18 -9.34 21.39
N LEU A 60 -22.90 -9.31 22.51
CA LEU A 60 -22.74 -8.36 23.58
C LEU A 60 -22.24 -9.06 24.85
N ASP A 61 -21.16 -8.57 25.45
CA ASP A 61 -20.55 -9.15 26.65
C ASP A 61 -21.20 -8.64 27.94
N SER A 62 -22.00 -7.57 27.85
CA SER A 62 -22.72 -6.96 28.98
C SER A 62 -24.05 -6.37 28.53
N ASP A 63 -24.91 -6.05 29.50
CA ASP A 63 -26.14 -5.32 29.25
C ASP A 63 -25.82 -3.91 28.73
N VAL A 64 -26.36 -3.54 27.56
CA VAL A 64 -26.03 -2.28 26.89
C VAL A 64 -27.13 -1.82 25.94
N GLU A 65 -27.23 -0.51 25.70
CA GLU A 65 -27.95 0.02 24.55
C GLU A 65 -27.10 -0.17 23.29
N PHE A 66 -27.63 -0.93 22.32
CA PHE A 66 -27.07 -1.00 20.98
C PHE A 66 -27.81 -0.03 20.07
N SER A 67 -27.06 0.77 19.31
CA SER A 67 -27.66 1.73 18.38
C SER A 67 -26.91 1.81 17.07
N PHE A 68 -27.59 2.19 16.01
CA PHE A 68 -27.03 2.48 14.70
C PHE A 68 -27.88 3.51 13.96
N TYR A 69 -27.31 4.06 12.88
CA TYR A 69 -27.99 5.03 12.04
C TYR A 69 -28.21 4.46 10.64
N ILE A 70 -29.34 4.82 10.05
CA ILE A 70 -29.65 4.60 8.64
C ILE A 70 -30.03 5.94 8.01
N GLY A 71 -29.65 6.16 6.75
CA GLY A 71 -29.92 7.39 6.02
C GLY A 71 -30.69 7.17 4.74
N ASN A 72 -31.19 8.24 4.16
CA ASN A 72 -31.76 8.24 2.83
C ASN A 72 -30.68 8.14 1.75
N ALA A 73 -31.07 7.73 0.53
CA ALA A 73 -30.22 7.89 -0.64
C ALA A 73 -29.83 9.38 -0.83
N PRO A 74 -28.67 9.68 -1.41
CA PRO A 74 -28.14 11.07 -1.51
C PRO A 74 -29.10 12.10 -2.10
N ASP A 75 -30.02 11.68 -2.96
CA ASP A 75 -30.95 12.56 -3.67
C ASP A 75 -32.34 12.63 -3.03
N ASP A 76 -32.57 11.96 -1.86
CA ASP A 76 -33.89 11.93 -1.23
C ASP A 76 -34.05 13.06 -0.20
N THR A 77 -35.05 13.92 -0.46
CA THR A 77 -35.41 15.04 0.42
C THR A 77 -36.38 14.67 1.55
N GLN A 78 -36.75 13.37 1.67
CA GLN A 78 -37.68 12.94 2.71
C GLN A 78 -37.08 13.07 4.11
N THR A 79 -37.87 13.59 5.02
CA THR A 79 -37.50 13.81 6.43
C THR A 79 -37.96 12.68 7.34
N THR A 80 -38.69 11.70 6.83
CA THR A 80 -39.23 10.57 7.60
C THR A 80 -39.07 9.25 6.83
N MET A 81 -38.85 8.16 7.56
CA MET A 81 -38.77 6.81 7.03
C MET A 81 -39.63 5.86 7.87
N ASN A 82 -40.36 4.96 7.20
CA ASN A 82 -41.07 3.86 7.86
C ASN A 82 -40.27 2.58 7.75
N CYS A 83 -40.08 1.88 8.84
CA CYS A 83 -39.39 0.59 8.86
C CYS A 83 -39.96 -0.31 9.98
N THR A 84 -39.85 -1.61 9.78
CA THR A 84 -40.04 -2.61 10.83
C THR A 84 -38.71 -3.17 11.25
N ILE A 85 -38.43 -3.19 12.54
CA ILE A 85 -37.21 -3.69 13.14
C ILE A 85 -37.55 -4.91 13.99
N ASP A 86 -36.95 -6.05 13.66
CA ASP A 86 -36.87 -7.20 14.55
C ASP A 86 -35.52 -7.15 15.26
N TRP A 87 -35.54 -6.92 16.56
CA TRP A 87 -34.33 -6.79 17.36
C TRP A 87 -33.67 -8.13 17.71
N GLY A 88 -34.31 -9.25 17.34
CA GLY A 88 -33.75 -10.58 17.51
C GLY A 88 -33.84 -11.14 18.95
N ASP A 89 -34.43 -10.41 19.88
CA ASP A 89 -34.70 -10.81 21.26
C ASP A 89 -36.20 -11.12 21.49
N GLY A 90 -36.97 -11.14 20.42
CA GLY A 90 -38.43 -11.27 20.42
C GLY A 90 -39.18 -9.95 20.37
N THR A 91 -38.46 -8.82 20.39
CA THR A 91 -39.06 -7.49 20.23
C THR A 91 -39.13 -7.11 18.76
N VAL A 92 -40.32 -6.84 18.25
CA VAL A 92 -40.53 -6.34 16.87
C VAL A 92 -41.26 -4.99 16.96
N GLU A 93 -40.73 -3.99 16.29
CA GLU A 93 -41.29 -2.65 16.27
C GLU A 93 -41.46 -2.16 14.82
N THR A 94 -42.60 -1.50 14.54
CA THR A 94 -42.78 -0.72 13.31
C THR A 94 -42.77 0.77 13.68
N LYS A 95 -41.85 1.51 13.10
CA LYS A 95 -41.63 2.93 13.42
C LYS A 95 -41.66 3.78 12.17
N THR A 96 -42.26 4.97 12.31
CA THR A 96 -41.97 6.12 11.46
C THR A 96 -40.91 6.93 12.21
N ILE A 97 -39.70 6.99 11.65
CA ILE A 97 -38.56 7.70 12.22
C ILE A 97 -38.30 9.00 11.47
N THR A 98 -37.92 10.03 12.21
CA THR A 98 -37.58 11.34 11.64
C THR A 98 -36.06 11.46 11.52
N LYS A 99 -35.61 12.04 10.42
CA LYS A 99 -34.21 12.32 10.17
C LYS A 99 -33.72 13.42 11.11
N ASP A 100 -32.63 13.18 11.80
CA ASP A 100 -31.81 14.19 12.46
C ASP A 100 -30.59 14.55 11.58
N ASP A 101 -29.65 15.37 12.10
CA ASP A 101 -28.45 15.80 11.36
C ASP A 101 -27.53 14.63 10.95
N LYS A 102 -27.73 13.43 11.54
CA LYS A 102 -26.91 12.22 11.32
C LYS A 102 -27.67 11.11 10.54
N GLY A 103 -28.94 11.29 10.23
CA GLY A 103 -29.83 10.29 9.66
C GLY A 103 -30.89 9.82 10.65
N PHE A 104 -31.34 8.57 10.53
CA PHE A 104 -32.38 7.99 11.37
C PHE A 104 -31.75 7.05 12.40
N LYS A 105 -31.74 7.46 13.69
CA LYS A 105 -31.19 6.63 14.79
C LYS A 105 -32.18 5.52 15.18
N LEU A 106 -31.66 4.30 15.22
CA LEU A 106 -32.33 3.13 15.80
C LEU A 106 -31.55 2.70 17.04
N ALA A 107 -32.26 2.41 18.14
CA ALA A 107 -31.64 2.01 19.39
C ALA A 107 -32.51 1.03 20.18
N HIS A 108 -31.89 0.06 20.84
CA HIS A 108 -32.53 -0.95 21.69
C HIS A 108 -31.63 -1.38 22.83
N ASN A 109 -32.23 -1.68 23.99
CA ASN A 109 -31.50 -2.15 25.17
C ASN A 109 -31.47 -3.68 25.21
N TYR A 110 -30.26 -4.22 25.24
CA TYR A 110 -30.05 -5.67 25.27
C TYR A 110 -29.48 -6.15 26.59
N LYS A 111 -29.73 -7.41 26.90
CA LYS A 111 -28.94 -8.22 27.83
C LYS A 111 -27.68 -8.73 27.14
N ALA A 112 -26.68 -9.18 27.92
CA ALA A 112 -25.54 -9.90 27.37
C ALA A 112 -26.02 -11.11 26.56
N GLY A 113 -25.52 -11.30 25.35
CA GLY A 113 -25.97 -12.37 24.45
C GLY A 113 -25.62 -12.12 22.98
N SER A 114 -26.10 -13.04 22.14
CA SER A 114 -25.96 -12.94 20.67
C SER A 114 -27.30 -12.74 20.02
N TYR A 115 -27.43 -11.79 19.13
CA TYR A 115 -28.65 -11.35 18.51
C TYR A 115 -28.50 -11.17 17.00
N LYS A 116 -29.60 -11.37 16.27
CA LYS A 116 -29.72 -11.06 14.84
C LYS A 116 -30.78 -9.97 14.67
N ILE A 117 -30.32 -8.77 14.37
CA ILE A 117 -31.18 -7.60 14.14
C ILE A 117 -31.58 -7.58 12.66
N GLU A 118 -32.87 -7.54 12.34
CA GLU A 118 -33.37 -7.49 10.96
C GLU A 118 -34.21 -6.24 10.72
N LEU A 119 -34.01 -5.62 9.55
CA LEU A 119 -34.77 -4.46 9.09
C LEU A 119 -35.60 -4.83 7.88
N TYR A 120 -36.91 -4.54 7.95
CA TYR A 120 -37.88 -4.83 6.90
C TYR A 120 -38.65 -3.58 6.47
N GLY A 121 -39.22 -3.61 5.26
CA GLY A 121 -40.20 -2.63 4.81
C GLY A 121 -39.64 -1.24 4.62
N VAL A 122 -38.34 -1.11 4.37
CA VAL A 122 -37.77 0.14 3.90
C VAL A 122 -38.20 0.33 2.46
N GLU A 123 -39.17 1.21 2.26
CA GLU A 123 -39.89 1.35 0.96
C GLU A 123 -39.04 1.94 -0.16
N ARG A 124 -37.79 2.36 0.11
CA ARG A 124 -36.93 3.08 -0.84
C ARG A 124 -35.45 2.76 -0.62
N ASP A 125 -34.64 3.15 -1.60
CA ASP A 125 -33.19 3.12 -1.53
C ASP A 125 -32.68 3.89 -0.30
N TYR A 126 -31.86 3.28 0.53
CA TYR A 126 -31.27 3.89 1.72
C TYR A 126 -29.76 3.67 1.80
N SER A 127 -29.09 4.51 2.57
CA SER A 127 -27.66 4.38 2.88
C SER A 127 -27.43 4.06 4.34
N VAL A 128 -26.36 3.33 4.66
CA VAL A 128 -25.86 3.20 6.04
C VAL A 128 -24.98 4.40 6.31
N VAL A 129 -25.35 5.23 7.30
CA VAL A 129 -24.92 6.63 7.47
C VAL A 129 -23.66 6.81 8.34
N GLU A 130 -23.05 7.96 8.15
CA GLU A 130 -21.78 8.49 8.63
C GLU A 130 -21.44 8.23 10.09
N GLY A 131 -20.15 7.87 10.30
CA GLY A 131 -19.48 8.01 11.58
C GLY A 131 -19.14 9.48 11.88
N THR A 132 -18.98 9.82 13.15
CA THR A 132 -18.53 11.16 13.56
C THR A 132 -17.02 11.29 13.49
N GLU A 133 -16.52 12.41 12.94
CA GLU A 133 -15.09 12.74 13.01
C GLU A 133 -14.70 13.12 14.46
N GLU A 134 -13.71 12.41 15.03
CA GLU A 134 -12.99 12.86 16.20
C GLU A 134 -11.52 13.12 15.81
N THR A 135 -11.04 14.34 16.06
CA THR A 135 -9.64 14.71 15.82
C THR A 135 -8.79 14.29 17.02
N GLY A 136 -7.86 13.36 16.79
CA GLY A 136 -6.86 12.98 17.79
C GLY A 136 -5.72 14.01 17.92
N MET A 137 -4.96 13.95 19.02
CA MET A 137 -3.91 14.91 19.41
C MET A 137 -2.70 14.96 18.43
N TYR A 138 -2.63 14.11 17.42
CA TYR A 138 -1.58 14.05 16.40
C TYR A 138 -2.09 14.19 14.96
N GLY A 139 -3.30 14.74 14.77
CA GLY A 139 -3.88 14.96 13.45
C GLY A 139 -4.45 13.71 12.79
N ASP A 140 -4.44 12.55 13.45
CA ASP A 140 -5.15 11.37 12.99
C ASP A 140 -6.64 11.57 13.19
N ILE A 141 -7.39 11.48 12.09
CA ILE A 141 -8.85 11.55 12.14
C ILE A 141 -9.37 10.16 12.46
N TYR A 142 -9.96 10.00 13.64
CA TYR A 142 -10.64 8.75 14.02
C TYR A 142 -12.12 8.86 13.64
N TYR A 143 -12.54 8.02 12.69
CA TYR A 143 -13.95 7.88 12.39
C TYR A 143 -14.56 6.84 13.34
N ASN A 144 -15.50 7.27 14.17
CA ASN A 144 -16.33 6.34 14.91
C ASN A 144 -17.45 5.83 14.02
N SER A 145 -17.66 4.52 14.04
CA SER A 145 -18.81 3.90 13.37
C SER A 145 -20.11 4.51 13.89
N SER A 146 -21.11 4.56 13.02
CA SER A 146 -22.49 4.89 13.41
C SER A 146 -23.13 3.82 14.31
N ILE A 147 -22.42 2.73 14.60
CA ILE A 147 -22.85 1.57 15.39
C ILE A 147 -22.22 1.63 16.77
N SER A 148 -22.99 1.36 17.84
CA SER A 148 -22.48 1.30 19.20
C SER A 148 -23.14 0.17 20.01
N PRO A 149 -22.37 -0.69 20.71
CA PRO A 149 -20.90 -0.81 20.68
C PRO A 149 -20.39 -1.47 19.39
N ILE A 150 -19.41 -0.87 18.75
CA ILE A 150 -18.92 -1.26 17.41
C ILE A 150 -18.23 -2.63 17.38
N GLU A 151 -17.52 -2.98 18.44
CA GLU A 151 -16.86 -4.29 18.57
C GLU A 151 -17.82 -5.46 18.72
N SER A 152 -19.11 -5.20 18.93
CA SER A 152 -20.12 -6.28 19.05
C SER A 152 -20.53 -6.86 17.70
N VAL A 153 -20.32 -6.14 16.60
CA VAL A 153 -20.81 -6.53 15.27
C VAL A 153 -19.93 -7.60 14.67
N LYS A 154 -20.50 -8.78 14.38
CA LYS A 154 -19.78 -9.93 13.82
C LYS A 154 -20.03 -10.14 12.33
N ARG A 155 -21.24 -9.84 11.88
CA ARG A 155 -21.66 -10.03 10.50
C ARG A 155 -22.67 -8.98 10.09
N VAL A 156 -22.58 -8.54 8.84
CA VAL A 156 -23.53 -7.60 8.24
C VAL A 156 -23.98 -8.14 6.88
N VAL A 157 -25.29 -8.12 6.65
CA VAL A 157 -25.88 -8.38 5.34
C VAL A 157 -26.74 -7.17 4.98
N LEU A 158 -26.31 -6.45 3.97
CA LEU A 158 -27.05 -5.29 3.46
C LEU A 158 -28.09 -5.77 2.43
N GLY A 159 -29.36 -5.39 2.62
CA GLY A 159 -30.46 -5.73 1.72
C GLY A 159 -30.36 -5.06 0.35
N ASN A 160 -31.16 -5.51 -0.61
CA ASN A 160 -31.09 -5.03 -1.99
C ASN A 160 -31.50 -3.56 -2.15
N GLY A 161 -32.21 -2.96 -1.18
CA GLY A 161 -32.53 -1.53 -1.14
C GLY A 161 -31.37 -0.62 -0.76
N VAL A 162 -30.21 -1.17 -0.32
CA VAL A 162 -29.02 -0.35 -0.02
C VAL A 162 -28.31 0.01 -1.31
N VAL A 163 -28.18 1.30 -1.60
CA VAL A 163 -27.53 1.83 -2.80
C VAL A 163 -26.20 2.53 -2.52
N SER A 164 -25.96 2.90 -1.26
CA SER A 164 -24.69 3.52 -0.83
C SER A 164 -24.34 3.11 0.60
N ILE A 165 -23.05 3.15 0.91
CA ILE A 165 -22.50 2.94 2.24
C ILE A 165 -21.71 4.20 2.57
N ALA A 166 -22.14 4.91 3.60
CA ALA A 166 -21.57 6.20 3.95
C ALA A 166 -20.16 6.06 4.56
N THR A 167 -19.44 7.16 4.62
CA THR A 167 -18.12 7.29 5.24
C THR A 167 -18.12 6.69 6.64
N GLY A 168 -17.16 5.82 6.91
CA GLY A 168 -16.93 5.23 8.24
C GLY A 168 -18.02 4.29 8.76
N ALA A 169 -19.01 3.89 7.96
CA ALA A 169 -20.21 3.16 8.43
C ALA A 169 -19.89 1.92 9.29
N PHE A 170 -18.83 1.18 8.97
CA PHE A 170 -18.36 0.02 9.73
C PHE A 170 -16.94 0.20 10.26
N GLY A 171 -16.46 1.44 10.30
CA GLY A 171 -15.13 1.74 10.84
C GLY A 171 -14.99 1.25 12.28
N ASN A 172 -13.83 0.65 12.61
CA ASN A 172 -13.52 0.06 13.93
C ASN A 172 -14.40 -1.15 14.35
N CYS A 173 -15.20 -1.73 13.46
CA CYS A 173 -15.90 -2.98 13.75
C CYS A 173 -14.89 -4.15 13.81
N SER A 174 -14.05 -4.18 14.84
CA SER A 174 -12.92 -5.12 14.97
C SER A 174 -13.33 -6.59 15.03
N SER A 175 -14.57 -6.90 15.46
CA SER A 175 -15.12 -8.25 15.47
C SER A 175 -15.78 -8.66 14.15
N LEU A 176 -15.92 -7.76 13.18
CA LEU A 176 -16.60 -8.02 11.92
C LEU A 176 -15.81 -9.03 11.08
N THR A 177 -16.41 -10.17 10.78
CA THR A 177 -15.76 -11.24 10.00
C THR A 177 -16.19 -11.28 8.54
N SER A 178 -17.40 -10.82 8.23
CA SER A 178 -17.93 -10.82 6.87
C SER A 178 -19.00 -9.76 6.65
N VAL A 179 -19.03 -9.21 5.43
CA VAL A 179 -20.06 -8.27 4.97
C VAL A 179 -20.57 -8.72 3.61
N TYR A 180 -21.89 -8.73 3.43
CA TYR A 180 -22.50 -8.82 2.12
C TYR A 180 -22.93 -7.43 1.64
N ILE A 181 -22.42 -7.03 0.47
CA ILE A 181 -22.74 -5.76 -0.19
C ILE A 181 -23.64 -6.06 -1.40
N PRO A 182 -24.85 -5.47 -1.49
CA PRO A 182 -25.77 -5.72 -2.60
C PRO A 182 -25.32 -5.04 -3.89
N ARG A 183 -25.85 -5.50 -5.02
CA ARG A 183 -25.52 -5.03 -6.35
C ARG A 183 -25.93 -3.56 -6.62
N GLY A 184 -26.80 -2.98 -5.78
CA GLY A 184 -27.20 -1.58 -5.86
C GLY A 184 -26.08 -0.60 -5.53
N VAL A 185 -25.11 -1.02 -4.72
CA VAL A 185 -24.00 -0.16 -4.28
C VAL A 185 -23.04 0.12 -5.43
N THR A 186 -22.71 1.40 -5.62
CA THR A 186 -21.85 1.87 -6.71
C THR A 186 -20.49 2.39 -6.25
N SER A 187 -20.29 2.58 -4.95
CA SER A 187 -19.02 3.00 -4.37
C SER A 187 -18.82 2.43 -2.96
N ILE A 188 -17.58 2.17 -2.60
CA ILE A 188 -17.14 1.96 -1.21
C ILE A 188 -16.55 3.27 -0.72
N GLY A 189 -17.20 3.91 0.25
CA GLY A 189 -16.81 5.23 0.74
C GLY A 189 -15.51 5.24 1.54
N THR A 190 -15.10 6.42 1.97
CA THR A 190 -13.92 6.65 2.82
C THR A 190 -14.13 6.00 4.19
N TYR A 191 -13.10 5.33 4.75
CA TYR A 191 -13.09 4.67 6.08
C TYR A 191 -14.17 3.59 6.31
N VAL A 192 -14.89 3.14 5.29
CA VAL A 192 -16.06 2.25 5.48
C VAL A 192 -15.73 1.01 6.31
N PHE A 193 -14.59 0.37 6.08
CA PHE A 193 -14.13 -0.82 6.82
C PHE A 193 -12.79 -0.56 7.52
N TYR A 194 -12.51 0.70 7.87
CA TYR A 194 -11.30 1.06 8.61
C TYR A 194 -11.18 0.23 9.90
N ASN A 195 -10.02 -0.38 10.14
CA ASN A 195 -9.71 -1.18 11.34
C ASN A 195 -10.71 -2.33 11.61
N CYS A 196 -11.30 -2.90 10.55
CA CYS A 196 -12.05 -4.16 10.64
C CYS A 196 -11.07 -5.34 10.67
N SER A 197 -10.31 -5.46 11.76
CA SER A 197 -9.13 -6.34 11.85
C SER A 197 -9.42 -7.84 11.71
N ASN A 198 -10.67 -8.28 11.98
CA ASN A 198 -11.11 -9.67 11.82
C ASN A 198 -11.83 -9.94 10.48
N LEU A 199 -11.96 -8.94 9.59
CA LEU A 199 -12.59 -9.14 8.28
C LEU A 199 -11.69 -10.03 7.41
N THR A 200 -12.17 -11.25 7.13
CA THR A 200 -11.37 -12.27 6.41
C THR A 200 -11.61 -12.27 4.91
N SER A 201 -12.80 -11.86 4.49
CA SER A 201 -13.18 -11.80 3.08
C SER A 201 -14.29 -10.77 2.85
N ILE A 202 -14.30 -10.18 1.67
CA ILE A 202 -15.35 -9.28 1.22
C ILE A 202 -15.56 -9.48 -0.29
N HIS A 203 -16.81 -9.42 -0.72
CA HIS A 203 -17.16 -9.38 -2.13
C HIS A 203 -17.57 -7.95 -2.51
N ILE A 204 -16.83 -7.34 -3.40
CA ILE A 204 -17.16 -6.02 -3.97
C ILE A 204 -18.00 -6.25 -5.22
N PRO A 205 -19.23 -5.70 -5.30
CA PRO A 205 -20.12 -5.90 -6.45
C PRO A 205 -19.58 -5.28 -7.75
N GLU A 206 -19.94 -5.88 -8.90
CA GLU A 206 -19.48 -5.48 -10.23
C GLU A 206 -19.96 -4.06 -10.71
N ARG A 207 -20.78 -3.39 -9.91
CA ARG A 207 -21.23 -2.01 -10.20
C ARG A 207 -20.47 -0.97 -9.38
N VAL A 208 -19.62 -1.39 -8.46
CA VAL A 208 -18.76 -0.47 -7.70
C VAL A 208 -17.69 0.08 -8.62
N THR A 209 -17.59 1.41 -8.71
CA THR A 209 -16.63 2.10 -9.58
C THR A 209 -15.47 2.72 -8.80
N SER A 210 -15.61 2.86 -7.48
CA SER A 210 -14.57 3.49 -6.65
C SER A 210 -14.45 2.86 -5.27
N ILE A 211 -13.22 2.82 -4.76
CA ILE A 211 -12.87 2.48 -3.38
C ILE A 211 -12.26 3.73 -2.76
N GLY A 212 -12.85 4.22 -1.67
CA GLY A 212 -12.45 5.47 -1.03
C GLY A 212 -11.18 5.40 -0.21
N THR A 213 -10.69 6.55 0.20
CA THR A 213 -9.52 6.74 1.07
C THR A 213 -9.69 5.95 2.38
N TYR A 214 -8.66 5.21 2.80
CA TYR A 214 -8.66 4.36 4.00
C TYR A 214 -9.78 3.30 4.08
N ALA A 215 -10.43 2.97 2.99
CA ALA A 215 -11.64 2.12 3.00
C ALA A 215 -11.44 0.76 3.69
N PHE A 216 -10.26 0.13 3.54
CA PHE A 216 -9.89 -1.15 4.15
C PHE A 216 -8.61 -1.05 4.99
N LYS A 217 -8.24 0.19 5.43
CA LYS A 217 -7.03 0.34 6.25
C LYS A 217 -7.12 -0.52 7.52
N ASP A 218 -6.04 -1.24 7.83
CA ASP A 218 -5.89 -2.13 8.98
C ASP A 218 -6.89 -3.31 9.04
N CYS A 219 -7.41 -3.73 7.86
CA CYS A 219 -8.10 -5.01 7.72
C CYS A 219 -7.07 -6.16 7.73
N SER A 220 -6.41 -6.37 8.86
CA SER A 220 -5.22 -7.24 8.97
C SER A 220 -5.50 -8.73 8.76
N SER A 221 -6.75 -9.19 8.85
CA SER A 221 -7.15 -10.56 8.52
C SER A 221 -7.60 -10.74 7.07
N LEU A 222 -7.64 -9.66 6.26
CA LEU A 222 -8.06 -9.74 4.86
C LEU A 222 -6.92 -10.30 4.01
N THR A 223 -6.97 -11.61 3.75
CA THR A 223 -5.91 -12.35 3.04
C THR A 223 -6.11 -12.43 1.54
N SER A 224 -7.26 -12.04 1.04
CA SER A 224 -7.58 -11.94 -0.39
C SER A 224 -8.68 -10.93 -0.62
N ILE A 225 -8.60 -10.22 -1.74
CA ILE A 225 -9.65 -9.32 -2.22
C ILE A 225 -9.78 -9.50 -3.74
N ASN A 226 -11.01 -9.48 -4.22
CA ASN A 226 -11.30 -9.38 -5.64
C ASN A 226 -11.76 -7.96 -5.94
N ILE A 227 -10.96 -7.19 -6.65
CA ILE A 227 -11.30 -5.86 -7.12
C ILE A 227 -11.97 -6.04 -8.50
N PRO A 228 -13.26 -5.68 -8.68
CA PRO A 228 -13.94 -5.87 -9.96
C PRO A 228 -13.43 -4.92 -11.05
N GLU A 229 -13.57 -5.34 -12.32
CA GLU A 229 -13.12 -4.55 -13.48
C GLU A 229 -13.85 -3.21 -13.65
N SER A 230 -14.96 -3.01 -12.94
CA SER A 230 -15.67 -1.74 -12.90
C SER A 230 -14.97 -0.62 -12.13
N ILE A 231 -13.98 -0.98 -11.29
CA ILE A 231 -13.23 -0.01 -10.48
C ILE A 231 -12.34 0.84 -11.39
N THR A 232 -12.49 2.15 -11.24
CA THR A 232 -11.68 3.16 -11.94
C THR A 232 -10.82 4.00 -11.00
N SER A 233 -11.08 3.95 -9.68
CA SER A 233 -10.28 4.69 -8.69
C SER A 233 -10.16 3.92 -7.38
N ILE A 234 -8.96 3.96 -6.80
CA ILE A 234 -8.62 3.43 -5.48
C ILE A 234 -7.98 4.57 -4.71
N GLY A 235 -8.62 4.99 -3.62
CA GLY A 235 -8.20 6.15 -2.83
C GLY A 235 -6.93 5.90 -2.02
N GLU A 236 -6.35 7.00 -1.52
CA GLU A 236 -5.16 6.98 -0.67
C GLU A 236 -5.32 6.01 0.50
N HIS A 237 -4.27 5.23 0.77
CA HIS A 237 -4.19 4.28 1.89
C HIS A 237 -5.35 3.26 1.93
N ALA A 238 -6.05 3.03 0.82
CA ALA A 238 -7.25 2.19 0.79
C ALA A 238 -7.01 0.79 1.36
N PHE A 239 -5.84 0.20 1.16
CA PHE A 239 -5.47 -1.15 1.62
C PHE A 239 -4.30 -1.16 2.60
N TYR A 240 -4.01 -0.02 3.25
CA TYR A 240 -2.96 0.07 4.26
C TYR A 240 -3.08 -1.06 5.30
N GLY A 241 -2.01 -1.81 5.56
CA GLY A 241 -1.98 -2.86 6.59
C GLY A 241 -2.80 -4.11 6.31
N CYS A 242 -3.28 -4.31 5.07
CA CYS A 242 -3.94 -5.55 4.65
C CYS A 242 -2.92 -6.69 4.45
N SER A 243 -3.41 -7.96 4.57
CA SER A 243 -2.54 -9.15 4.57
C SER A 243 -2.65 -10.04 3.33
N PHE A 244 -3.20 -9.55 2.23
CA PHE A 244 -3.28 -10.36 1.01
C PHE A 244 -1.90 -10.61 0.38
N SER A 245 -1.71 -11.81 -0.17
CA SER A 245 -0.44 -12.22 -0.78
C SER A 245 -0.27 -11.75 -2.22
N SER A 246 -1.37 -11.48 -2.89
CA SER A 246 -1.42 -10.92 -4.26
C SER A 246 -2.70 -10.12 -4.45
N VAL A 247 -2.66 -9.14 -5.34
CA VAL A 247 -3.81 -8.33 -5.74
C VAL A 247 -3.73 -8.06 -7.23
N HIS A 248 -4.89 -8.00 -7.87
CA HIS A 248 -5.05 -7.58 -9.25
C HIS A 248 -5.60 -6.15 -9.28
N ILE A 249 -4.96 -5.28 -10.05
CA ILE A 249 -5.44 -3.90 -10.30
C ILE A 249 -6.21 -3.89 -11.61
N PRO A 250 -7.48 -3.44 -11.64
CA PRO A 250 -8.27 -3.38 -12.88
C PRO A 250 -7.71 -2.40 -13.91
N GLU A 251 -7.95 -2.71 -15.19
CA GLU A 251 -7.54 -1.86 -16.33
C GLU A 251 -8.18 -0.45 -16.34
N GLY A 252 -9.25 -0.24 -15.56
CA GLY A 252 -9.86 1.08 -15.38
C GLY A 252 -9.08 2.04 -14.48
N VAL A 253 -8.13 1.52 -13.69
CA VAL A 253 -7.33 2.32 -12.73
C VAL A 253 -6.18 2.99 -13.46
N THR A 254 -6.03 4.31 -13.30
CA THR A 254 -5.01 5.12 -13.99
C THR A 254 -3.87 5.59 -13.08
N SER A 255 -4.03 5.45 -11.76
CA SER A 255 -3.02 5.81 -10.76
C SER A 255 -3.07 4.86 -9.56
N ILE A 256 -1.91 4.57 -8.97
CA ILE A 256 -1.80 4.01 -7.63
C ILE A 256 -1.50 5.17 -6.70
N GLU A 257 -2.50 5.55 -5.89
CA GLU A 257 -2.43 6.72 -5.02
C GLU A 257 -1.48 6.53 -3.82
N ASP A 258 -1.34 7.57 -3.00
CA ASP A 258 -0.46 7.59 -1.83
C ASP A 258 -0.78 6.44 -0.87
N GLY A 259 0.23 5.66 -0.53
CA GLY A 259 0.15 4.61 0.47
C GLY A 259 -0.89 3.51 0.24
N VAL A 260 -1.42 3.32 -0.97
CA VAL A 260 -2.50 2.33 -1.23
C VAL A 260 -2.19 0.97 -0.62
N PHE A 261 -0.95 0.47 -0.74
CA PHE A 261 -0.49 -0.82 -0.19
C PHE A 261 0.54 -0.65 0.94
N TYR A 262 0.49 0.48 1.64
CA TYR A 262 1.40 0.77 2.75
C TYR A 262 1.30 -0.32 3.83
N TYR A 263 2.43 -0.91 4.25
CA TYR A 263 2.51 -2.06 5.18
C TYR A 263 1.72 -3.32 4.77
N CYS A 264 1.44 -3.54 3.48
CA CYS A 264 0.96 -4.83 3.01
C CYS A 264 2.10 -5.87 3.09
N SER A 265 2.51 -6.22 4.29
CA SER A 265 3.73 -7.00 4.55
C SER A 265 3.71 -8.42 3.99
N SER A 266 2.53 -8.97 3.73
CA SER A 266 2.33 -10.30 3.12
C SER A 266 2.33 -10.29 1.59
N LEU A 267 2.29 -9.10 0.94
CA LEU A 267 2.22 -8.97 -0.51
C LEU A 267 3.51 -9.49 -1.16
N THR A 268 3.40 -10.55 -1.96
CA THR A 268 4.55 -11.18 -2.62
C THR A 268 4.70 -10.78 -4.07
N SER A 269 3.60 -10.43 -4.73
CA SER A 269 3.54 -9.98 -6.12
C SER A 269 2.30 -9.12 -6.34
N ILE A 270 2.39 -8.21 -7.30
CA ILE A 270 1.29 -7.38 -7.79
C ILE A 270 1.46 -7.21 -9.29
N ASP A 271 0.35 -7.22 -10.00
CA ASP A 271 0.27 -6.95 -11.42
C ASP A 271 -0.31 -5.55 -11.63
N ILE A 272 0.48 -4.67 -12.23
CA ILE A 272 0.11 -3.28 -12.51
C ILE A 272 -0.21 -3.17 -14.00
N PRO A 273 -1.45 -2.80 -14.37
CA PRO A 273 -1.83 -2.72 -15.79
C PRO A 273 -1.21 -1.50 -16.50
N GLU A 274 -1.15 -1.57 -17.83
CA GLU A 274 -0.62 -0.49 -18.69
C GLU A 274 -1.47 0.81 -18.64
N SER A 275 -2.66 0.78 -18.07
CA SER A 275 -3.48 1.96 -17.83
C SER A 275 -2.91 2.87 -16.74
N VAL A 276 -2.12 2.33 -15.82
CA VAL A 276 -1.55 3.11 -14.71
C VAL A 276 -0.38 3.95 -15.22
N THR A 277 -0.41 5.26 -14.91
CA THR A 277 0.58 6.24 -15.35
C THR A 277 1.43 6.80 -14.21
N SER A 278 1.02 6.58 -12.95
CA SER A 278 1.73 7.07 -11.76
C SER A 278 1.60 6.16 -10.56
N ILE A 279 2.65 6.13 -9.74
CA ILE A 279 2.71 5.48 -8.43
C ILE A 279 2.98 6.57 -7.39
N GLY A 280 2.06 6.72 -6.44
CA GLY A 280 2.11 7.73 -5.38
C GLY A 280 3.18 7.48 -4.31
N PRO A 281 3.44 8.49 -3.45
CA PRO A 281 4.32 8.36 -2.31
C PRO A 281 3.96 7.19 -1.40
N GLY A 282 4.97 6.42 -0.98
CA GLY A 282 4.79 5.30 -0.06
C GLY A 282 3.84 4.19 -0.54
N ALA A 283 3.48 4.13 -1.82
CA ALA A 283 2.45 3.20 -2.32
C ALA A 283 2.71 1.73 -1.94
N PHE A 284 3.97 1.30 -1.87
CA PHE A 284 4.40 -0.05 -1.44
C PHE A 284 5.33 0.00 -0.23
N TYR A 285 5.30 1.07 0.56
CA TYR A 285 6.12 1.20 1.77
C TYR A 285 5.89 0.01 2.71
N GLY A 286 6.96 -0.67 3.14
CA GLY A 286 6.87 -1.78 4.09
C GLY A 286 6.25 -3.06 3.51
N CYS A 287 6.15 -3.22 2.19
CA CYS A 287 5.78 -4.48 1.54
C CYS A 287 6.95 -5.47 1.65
N THR A 288 7.25 -5.91 2.88
CA THR A 288 8.48 -6.65 3.21
C THR A 288 8.62 -8.00 2.51
N SER A 289 7.51 -8.60 2.05
CA SER A 289 7.51 -9.88 1.31
C SER A 289 7.53 -9.72 -0.22
N LEU A 290 7.47 -8.49 -0.75
CA LEU A 290 7.44 -8.24 -2.20
C LEU A 290 8.77 -8.63 -2.83
N LYS A 291 8.76 -9.67 -3.69
CA LYS A 291 9.97 -10.26 -4.28
C LYS A 291 10.36 -9.64 -5.61
N SER A 292 9.36 -9.28 -6.39
CA SER A 292 9.47 -8.63 -7.68
C SER A 292 8.20 -7.85 -7.98
N ILE A 293 8.34 -6.81 -8.78
CA ILE A 293 7.23 -6.02 -9.30
C ILE A 293 7.57 -5.64 -10.73
N ASN A 294 6.61 -5.78 -11.61
CA ASN A 294 6.72 -5.29 -12.98
C ASN A 294 6.11 -3.89 -13.01
N ILE A 295 6.92 -2.89 -13.34
CA ILE A 295 6.47 -1.52 -13.53
C ILE A 295 6.28 -1.30 -15.03
N PRO A 296 5.03 -1.06 -15.51
CA PRO A 296 4.77 -0.87 -16.94
C PRO A 296 5.42 0.41 -17.49
N GLU A 297 5.72 0.41 -18.80
CA GLU A 297 6.36 1.56 -19.49
C GLU A 297 5.45 2.81 -19.54
N SER A 298 4.15 2.67 -19.25
CA SER A 298 3.20 3.78 -19.10
C SER A 298 3.48 4.67 -17.88
N ILE A 299 4.21 4.15 -16.87
CA ILE A 299 4.51 4.90 -15.65
C ILE A 299 5.53 6.02 -15.96
N THR A 300 5.14 7.25 -15.65
CA THR A 300 5.98 8.45 -15.83
C THR A 300 6.42 9.09 -14.53
N SER A 301 5.83 8.68 -13.39
CA SER A 301 6.23 9.17 -12.07
C SER A 301 6.08 8.10 -10.99
N ILE A 302 7.05 8.07 -10.06
CA ILE A 302 7.05 7.22 -8.88
C ILE A 302 7.38 8.12 -7.68
N GLY A 303 6.53 8.12 -6.66
CA GLY A 303 6.65 9.00 -5.50
C GLY A 303 7.79 8.66 -4.55
N GLU A 304 8.05 9.57 -3.60
CA GLU A 304 9.00 9.35 -2.51
C GLU A 304 8.59 8.13 -1.67
N HIS A 305 9.57 7.39 -1.12
CA HIS A 305 9.34 6.20 -0.28
C HIS A 305 8.52 5.08 -0.96
N ALA A 306 8.26 5.13 -2.27
CA ALA A 306 7.32 4.21 -2.93
C ALA A 306 7.63 2.72 -2.65
N PHE A 307 8.91 2.33 -2.55
CA PHE A 307 9.35 0.97 -2.23
C PHE A 307 10.23 0.91 -0.96
N TYR A 308 10.09 1.91 -0.08
CA TYR A 308 10.82 1.89 1.19
C TYR A 308 10.54 0.61 1.98
N ASP A 309 11.59 -0.01 2.54
CA ASP A 309 11.50 -1.23 3.37
C ASP A 309 10.89 -2.46 2.64
N CYS A 310 10.98 -2.52 1.29
CA CYS A 310 10.68 -3.72 0.52
C CYS A 310 11.85 -4.71 0.63
N ARG A 311 12.04 -5.29 1.83
CA ARG A 311 13.24 -6.08 2.19
C ARG A 311 13.49 -7.29 1.31
N SER A 312 12.46 -7.89 0.73
CA SER A 312 12.56 -9.08 -0.13
C SER A 312 12.71 -8.76 -1.61
N LEU A 313 12.64 -7.47 -2.02
CA LEU A 313 12.72 -7.05 -3.41
C LEU A 313 14.13 -7.31 -3.96
N ARG A 314 14.24 -8.18 -4.97
CA ARG A 314 15.52 -8.61 -5.54
C ARG A 314 15.91 -7.84 -6.79
N SER A 315 14.93 -7.47 -7.57
CA SER A 315 15.10 -6.70 -8.81
C SER A 315 13.83 -5.90 -9.09
N ILE A 316 13.99 -4.81 -9.79
CA ILE A 316 12.90 -3.97 -10.28
C ILE A 316 13.32 -3.34 -11.60
N ASN A 317 12.41 -3.24 -12.53
CA ASN A 317 12.60 -2.52 -13.78
C ASN A 317 12.11 -1.07 -13.59
N ILE A 318 12.91 -0.09 -13.97
CA ILE A 318 12.54 1.33 -13.95
C ILE A 318 12.16 1.73 -15.38
N PRO A 319 10.92 2.19 -15.62
CA PRO A 319 10.49 2.63 -16.95
C PRO A 319 11.33 3.78 -17.50
N LYS A 320 11.50 3.81 -18.82
CA LYS A 320 12.30 4.86 -19.51
C LYS A 320 11.68 6.27 -19.39
N GLY A 321 10.41 6.37 -19.04
CA GLY A 321 9.73 7.65 -18.77
C GLY A 321 10.12 8.31 -17.45
N ILE A 322 10.79 7.58 -16.53
CA ILE A 322 11.18 8.09 -15.23
C ILE A 322 12.40 9.02 -15.36
N THR A 323 12.30 10.23 -14.78
CA THR A 323 13.35 11.24 -14.81
C THR A 323 14.04 11.46 -13.47
N SER A 324 13.51 10.89 -12.37
CA SER A 324 14.08 10.98 -11.03
C SER A 324 13.88 9.69 -10.23
N ILE A 325 14.89 9.29 -9.49
CA ILE A 325 14.78 8.34 -8.37
C ILE A 325 14.61 9.19 -7.12
N ASN A 326 13.39 9.25 -6.60
CA ASN A 326 13.02 10.16 -5.53
C ASN A 326 13.61 9.76 -4.16
N GLN A 327 13.49 10.67 -3.18
CA GLN A 327 13.98 10.48 -1.83
C GLN A 327 13.43 9.19 -1.19
N TYR A 328 14.32 8.39 -0.56
CA TYR A 328 14.03 7.11 0.09
C TYR A 328 13.37 6.03 -0.80
N MET A 329 13.28 6.21 -2.11
CA MET A 329 12.47 5.35 -2.99
C MET A 329 12.74 3.86 -2.79
N PHE A 330 14.01 3.45 -2.66
CA PHE A 330 14.44 2.06 -2.45
C PHE A 330 15.20 1.86 -1.14
N ALA A 331 15.09 2.80 -0.20
CA ALA A 331 15.80 2.65 1.08
C ALA A 331 15.32 1.39 1.81
N SER A 332 16.25 0.67 2.43
CA SER A 332 15.99 -0.62 3.12
C SER A 332 15.52 -1.76 2.21
N CYS A 333 15.72 -1.68 0.88
CA CYS A 333 15.55 -2.81 -0.02
C CYS A 333 16.74 -3.78 0.12
N GLY A 334 16.84 -4.44 1.28
CA GLY A 334 18.02 -5.20 1.68
C GLY A 334 18.40 -6.37 0.79
N SER A 335 17.45 -6.93 0.00
CA SER A 335 17.69 -8.02 -0.96
C SER A 335 17.95 -7.55 -2.39
N LEU A 336 17.89 -6.24 -2.68
CA LEU A 336 18.11 -5.70 -4.03
C LEU A 336 19.57 -5.91 -4.44
N THR A 337 19.79 -6.73 -5.46
CA THR A 337 21.15 -7.12 -5.90
C THR A 337 21.69 -6.24 -7.04
N SER A 338 20.80 -5.78 -7.88
CA SER A 338 21.09 -4.88 -9.01
C SER A 338 19.85 -4.09 -9.38
N ILE A 339 20.06 -2.94 -10.02
CA ILE A 339 19.00 -2.11 -10.58
C ILE A 339 19.56 -1.38 -11.80
N ASP A 340 18.80 -1.39 -12.88
CA ASP A 340 19.13 -0.63 -14.09
C ASP A 340 18.38 0.72 -14.02
N ILE A 341 19.15 1.79 -13.96
CA ILE A 341 18.62 3.16 -13.97
C ILE A 341 18.65 3.67 -15.39
N PRO A 342 17.52 4.06 -15.99
CA PRO A 342 17.50 4.54 -17.38
C PRO A 342 18.22 5.89 -17.55
N ASP A 343 18.76 6.13 -18.74
CA ASP A 343 19.49 7.36 -19.10
C ASP A 343 18.63 8.64 -18.97
N SER A 344 17.33 8.51 -18.93
CA SER A 344 16.37 9.61 -18.68
C SER A 344 16.48 10.20 -17.26
N VAL A 345 17.06 9.45 -16.31
CA VAL A 345 17.16 9.91 -14.92
C VAL A 345 18.25 10.96 -14.78
N THR A 346 17.86 12.12 -14.27
CA THR A 346 18.74 13.28 -14.05
C THR A 346 18.99 13.59 -12.57
N SER A 347 18.29 12.90 -11.65
CA SER A 347 18.47 13.07 -10.21
C SER A 347 18.24 11.78 -9.43
N ILE A 348 19.05 11.57 -8.41
CA ILE A 348 18.91 10.50 -7.42
C ILE A 348 18.85 11.15 -6.04
N GLY A 349 17.72 10.99 -5.36
CA GLY A 349 17.41 11.72 -4.13
C GLY A 349 18.16 11.19 -2.90
N THR A 350 18.07 11.97 -1.84
CA THR A 350 18.60 11.66 -0.51
C THR A 350 18.06 10.32 0.00
N TYR A 351 18.96 9.46 0.54
CA TYR A 351 18.65 8.10 1.02
C TYR A 351 18.07 7.13 -0.04
N ALA A 352 18.10 7.44 -1.33
CA ALA A 352 17.39 6.66 -2.35
C ALA A 352 17.70 5.16 -2.33
N PHE A 353 18.93 4.75 -2.03
CA PHE A 353 19.39 3.35 -1.92
C PHE A 353 20.02 3.03 -0.56
N SER A 354 19.76 3.85 0.46
CA SER A 354 20.29 3.59 1.80
C SER A 354 19.84 2.23 2.33
N TRP A 355 20.74 1.46 2.97
CA TRP A 355 20.47 0.11 3.49
C TRP A 355 20.13 -0.93 2.40
N CYS A 356 20.51 -0.72 1.13
CA CYS A 356 20.49 -1.75 0.10
C CYS A 356 21.70 -2.68 0.27
N GLY A 357 21.69 -3.45 1.35
CA GLY A 357 22.86 -4.23 1.79
C GLY A 357 23.35 -5.30 0.82
N SER A 358 22.50 -5.79 -0.10
CA SER A 358 22.86 -6.79 -1.13
C SER A 358 23.24 -6.16 -2.49
N LEU A 359 23.15 -4.84 -2.65
CA LEU A 359 23.47 -4.18 -3.91
C LEU A 359 24.98 -4.30 -4.22
N THR A 360 25.31 -5.01 -5.29
CA THR A 360 26.71 -5.31 -5.65
C THR A 360 27.31 -4.30 -6.63
N SER A 361 26.49 -3.76 -7.49
CA SER A 361 26.84 -2.76 -8.50
C SER A 361 25.62 -1.92 -8.88
N ILE A 362 25.86 -0.71 -9.34
CA ILE A 362 24.87 0.21 -9.88
C ILE A 362 25.55 1.14 -10.89
N SER A 363 24.89 1.40 -12.01
CA SER A 363 25.30 2.41 -12.97
C SER A 363 24.52 3.70 -12.73
N ILE A 364 25.21 4.81 -12.60
CA ILE A 364 24.62 6.14 -12.44
C ILE A 364 24.61 6.81 -13.82
N PRO A 365 23.44 7.25 -14.33
CA PRO A 365 23.36 7.93 -15.64
C PRO A 365 24.16 9.24 -15.69
N GLU A 366 24.67 9.57 -16.88
CA GLU A 366 25.44 10.81 -17.13
C GLU A 366 24.61 12.11 -16.93
N GLY A 367 23.28 12.01 -16.83
CA GLY A 367 22.40 13.14 -16.49
C GLY A 367 22.46 13.57 -15.02
N VAL A 368 22.95 12.71 -14.12
CA VAL A 368 23.00 12.96 -12.68
C VAL A 368 24.17 13.90 -12.34
N ASN A 369 23.89 15.03 -11.68
CA ASN A 369 24.88 16.08 -11.39
C ASN A 369 25.37 16.12 -9.93
N SER A 370 24.76 15.34 -9.04
CA SER A 370 25.17 15.20 -7.62
C SER A 370 24.88 13.82 -7.10
N ILE A 371 25.70 13.33 -6.18
CA ILE A 371 25.36 12.21 -5.29
C ILE A 371 24.87 12.84 -3.99
N GLU A 372 23.59 12.68 -3.70
CA GLU A 372 22.95 13.32 -2.56
C GLU A 372 23.33 12.68 -1.21
N ASP A 373 22.88 13.30 -0.11
CA ASP A 373 23.20 12.84 1.22
C ASP A 373 22.64 11.42 1.45
N TYR A 374 23.44 10.51 2.03
CA TYR A 374 23.09 9.14 2.38
C TYR A 374 22.63 8.24 1.23
N THR A 375 22.82 8.63 -0.05
CA THR A 375 22.25 7.93 -1.21
C THR A 375 22.56 6.42 -1.21
N PHE A 376 23.82 6.02 -0.92
CA PHE A 376 24.29 4.62 -0.88
C PHE A 376 24.78 4.21 0.51
N ASN A 377 24.32 4.90 1.56
CA ASN A 377 24.71 4.59 2.93
C ASN A 377 24.31 3.15 3.31
N TYR A 378 25.20 2.38 3.94
CA TYR A 378 25.02 0.96 4.27
C TYR A 378 24.77 0.02 3.06
N CYS A 379 25.26 0.36 1.86
CA CYS A 379 25.35 -0.58 0.73
C CYS A 379 26.56 -1.51 0.94
N ASN A 380 26.43 -2.44 1.90
CA ASN A 380 27.56 -3.23 2.40
C ASN A 380 28.19 -4.16 1.36
N SER A 381 27.46 -4.58 0.34
CA SER A 381 27.93 -5.47 -0.73
C SER A 381 28.43 -4.72 -1.96
N LEU A 382 28.35 -3.38 -1.99
CA LEU A 382 28.78 -2.58 -3.13
C LEU A 382 30.30 -2.67 -3.29
N THR A 383 30.77 -3.26 -4.38
CA THR A 383 32.22 -3.52 -4.60
C THR A 383 32.91 -2.43 -5.42
N SER A 384 32.16 -1.80 -6.32
CA SER A 384 32.59 -0.69 -7.17
C SER A 384 31.40 0.14 -7.59
N ILE A 385 31.62 1.40 -7.91
CA ILE A 385 30.64 2.31 -8.49
C ILE A 385 31.34 3.30 -9.40
N ASP A 386 30.78 3.52 -10.57
CA ASP A 386 31.25 4.54 -11.50
C ASP A 386 30.44 5.83 -11.28
N ILE A 387 31.13 6.88 -10.88
CA ILE A 387 30.54 8.22 -10.71
C ILE A 387 30.68 8.95 -12.04
N PRO A 388 29.58 9.41 -12.67
CA PRO A 388 29.62 10.06 -13.97
C PRO A 388 30.35 11.44 -13.91
N LYS A 389 30.89 11.89 -15.04
CA LYS A 389 31.63 13.15 -15.14
C LYS A 389 30.76 14.38 -14.85
N SER A 390 29.44 14.27 -14.97
CA SER A 390 28.48 15.32 -14.65
C SER A 390 28.42 15.66 -13.16
N VAL A 391 28.86 14.75 -12.27
CA VAL A 391 28.78 14.93 -10.82
C VAL A 391 29.77 16.00 -10.34
N THR A 392 29.25 16.98 -9.59
CA THR A 392 30.01 18.11 -9.04
C THR A 392 30.19 18.03 -7.52
N SER A 393 29.39 17.23 -6.84
CA SER A 393 29.44 17.07 -5.38
C SER A 393 29.06 15.68 -4.92
N ILE A 394 29.63 15.23 -3.80
CA ILE A 394 29.29 14.00 -3.09
C ILE A 394 28.81 14.38 -1.70
N GLY A 395 27.59 13.97 -1.37
CA GLY A 395 26.82 14.33 -0.18
C GLY A 395 27.32 13.73 1.14
N TRP A 396 26.66 14.09 2.23
CA TRP A 396 26.95 13.57 3.58
C TRP A 396 26.69 12.07 3.64
N CYS A 397 27.66 11.32 4.18
CA CYS A 397 27.52 9.87 4.33
C CYS A 397 27.11 9.12 3.06
N ALA A 398 27.32 9.71 1.87
CA ALA A 398 26.78 9.18 0.60
C ALA A 398 27.17 7.72 0.36
N PHE A 399 28.37 7.30 0.77
CA PHE A 399 28.91 5.93 0.71
C PHE A 399 29.37 5.41 2.08
N ALA A 400 28.92 6.04 3.18
CA ALA A 400 29.31 5.57 4.49
C ALA A 400 28.83 4.13 4.73
N GLU A 401 29.65 3.31 5.41
CA GLU A 401 29.38 1.88 5.68
C GLU A 401 29.34 0.99 4.41
N CYS A 402 29.83 1.47 3.25
CA CYS A 402 30.03 0.61 2.07
C CYS A 402 31.27 -0.28 2.30
N SER A 403 31.16 -1.26 3.20
CA SER A 403 32.29 -2.02 3.73
C SER A 403 33.00 -2.90 2.68
N SER A 404 32.33 -3.27 1.58
CA SER A 404 32.93 -4.04 0.47
C SER A 404 33.51 -3.19 -0.64
N LEU A 405 33.36 -1.85 -0.62
CA LEU A 405 33.86 -0.95 -1.66
C LEU A 405 35.39 -0.98 -1.68
N ARG A 406 35.99 -1.41 -2.80
CA ARG A 406 37.45 -1.61 -2.95
C ARG A 406 38.14 -0.44 -3.62
N SER A 407 37.46 0.19 -4.58
CA SER A 407 37.97 1.32 -5.34
C SER A 407 36.88 2.33 -5.62
N ILE A 408 37.27 3.59 -5.75
CA ILE A 408 36.40 4.68 -6.17
C ILE A 408 37.14 5.62 -7.14
N HIS A 409 36.45 6.03 -8.20
CA HIS A 409 36.92 7.03 -9.15
C HIS A 409 36.14 8.32 -8.90
N ILE A 410 36.88 9.40 -8.58
CA ILE A 410 36.34 10.74 -8.35
C ILE A 410 36.56 11.57 -9.62
N PRO A 411 35.49 11.92 -10.35
CA PRO A 411 35.57 12.67 -11.60
C PRO A 411 36.14 14.07 -11.42
N GLU A 412 36.69 14.63 -12.51
CA GLU A 412 37.37 15.91 -12.51
C GLU A 412 36.49 17.12 -12.15
N ASN A 413 35.16 16.99 -12.24
CA ASN A 413 34.19 18.05 -11.91
C ASN A 413 33.77 18.07 -10.44
N VAL A 414 34.11 17.05 -9.66
CA VAL A 414 33.78 17.01 -8.22
C VAL A 414 34.64 18.04 -7.48
N THR A 415 34.00 19.02 -6.86
CA THR A 415 34.69 20.09 -6.12
C THR A 415 34.59 19.95 -4.61
N VAL A 416 33.60 19.21 -4.14
CA VAL A 416 33.34 18.99 -2.71
C VAL A 416 32.89 17.56 -2.43
N ILE A 417 33.50 16.98 -1.39
CA ILE A 417 33.11 15.68 -0.80
C ILE A 417 32.76 15.97 0.65
N ARG A 418 31.47 15.79 0.99
CA ARG A 418 30.94 16.24 2.27
C ARG A 418 31.32 15.31 3.42
N ARG A 419 30.91 15.71 4.63
CA ARG A 419 31.19 15.00 5.88
C ARG A 419 30.87 13.50 5.78
N GLU A 420 31.81 12.67 6.25
CA GLU A 420 31.65 11.23 6.39
C GLU A 420 31.30 10.46 5.10
N ALA A 421 31.47 11.06 3.91
CA ALA A 421 31.02 10.50 2.64
C ALA A 421 31.53 9.08 2.38
N PHE A 422 32.77 8.73 2.80
CA PHE A 422 33.37 7.40 2.68
C PHE A 422 33.71 6.79 4.06
N SER A 423 33.11 7.27 5.14
CA SER A 423 33.38 6.75 6.48
C SER A 423 33.03 5.25 6.56
N ASN A 424 33.94 4.46 7.19
CA ASN A 424 33.80 3.02 7.38
C ASN A 424 33.72 2.18 6.07
N CYS A 425 34.29 2.70 4.96
CA CYS A 425 34.58 1.89 3.77
C CYS A 425 35.83 1.03 4.02
N THR A 426 35.69 0.01 4.86
CA THR A 426 36.84 -0.74 5.43
C THR A 426 37.64 -1.57 4.42
N SER A 427 37.07 -1.84 3.23
CA SER A 427 37.77 -2.50 2.11
C SER A 427 38.39 -1.54 1.10
N LEU A 428 38.20 -0.22 1.25
CA LEU A 428 38.66 0.74 0.26
C LEU A 428 40.18 0.86 0.31
N THR A 429 40.83 0.48 -0.79
CA THR A 429 42.29 0.45 -0.96
C THR A 429 42.79 1.30 -2.12
N SER A 430 41.89 1.78 -2.96
CA SER A 430 42.25 2.61 -4.13
C SER A 430 41.25 3.76 -4.31
N ILE A 431 41.78 4.98 -4.35
CA ILE A 431 41.03 6.17 -4.70
C ILE A 431 41.73 6.81 -5.90
N SER A 432 41.04 6.98 -7.02
CA SER A 432 41.55 7.72 -8.18
C SER A 432 40.82 9.06 -8.26
N SER A 433 41.56 10.16 -8.23
CA SER A 433 41.00 11.52 -8.33
C SER A 433 41.55 12.24 -9.56
N PHE A 434 40.64 12.51 -10.50
CA PHE A 434 40.98 13.11 -11.79
C PHE A 434 41.05 14.65 -11.77
N ASN A 435 40.89 15.26 -10.60
CA ASN A 435 40.92 16.72 -10.43
C ASN A 435 42.38 17.26 -10.49
N SER A 436 42.59 18.41 -11.12
CA SER A 436 43.86 19.13 -11.05
C SER A 436 44.10 19.82 -9.70
N THR A 437 43.03 20.09 -8.97
CA THR A 437 43.04 20.56 -7.57
C THR A 437 42.20 19.67 -6.73
N ALA A 438 42.69 19.22 -5.60
CA ALA A 438 41.99 18.30 -4.71
C ALA A 438 40.60 18.83 -4.28
N PRO A 439 39.53 18.07 -4.39
CA PRO A 439 38.24 18.43 -3.84
C PRO A 439 38.32 18.73 -2.33
N THR A 440 37.47 19.67 -1.88
CA THR A 440 37.34 19.97 -0.44
C THR A 440 36.73 18.77 0.29
N LEU A 441 37.39 18.29 1.35
CA LEU A 441 36.90 17.23 2.21
C LEU A 441 36.21 17.78 3.45
N GLY A 442 34.99 17.27 3.72
CA GLY A 442 34.29 17.46 4.97
C GLY A 442 34.96 16.75 6.16
N TYR A 443 34.37 16.88 7.33
CA TYR A 443 34.83 16.20 8.55
C TYR A 443 34.67 14.68 8.41
N ASN A 444 35.66 13.90 8.85
CA ASN A 444 35.66 12.44 8.85
C ASN A 444 35.38 11.76 7.48
N THR A 445 35.50 12.45 6.36
CA THR A 445 35.22 11.93 5.01
C THR A 445 35.89 10.59 4.73
N LEU A 446 37.17 10.45 5.15
CA LEU A 446 38.04 9.28 4.92
C LEU A 446 38.29 8.49 6.21
N LYS A 447 37.37 8.53 7.18
CA LYS A 447 37.51 7.85 8.46
C LYS A 447 37.34 6.34 8.31
N SER A 448 38.19 5.56 9.00
CA SER A 448 38.09 4.09 9.09
C SER A 448 38.13 3.37 7.72
N LEU A 449 38.96 3.84 6.82
CA LEU A 449 39.29 3.14 5.58
C LEU A 449 40.24 1.96 5.86
N HIS A 450 40.50 1.14 4.84
CA HIS A 450 41.55 0.12 4.93
C HIS A 450 42.89 0.74 5.33
N LYS A 451 43.66 0.07 6.17
CA LYS A 451 44.92 0.60 6.73
C LYS A 451 45.95 0.93 5.69
N ASN A 452 45.97 0.26 4.54
CA ASN A 452 46.88 0.48 3.43
C ASN A 452 46.10 0.77 2.15
N GLY A 453 46.57 1.70 1.34
CA GLY A 453 45.91 2.00 0.07
C GLY A 453 46.73 2.99 -0.78
N VAL A 454 46.22 3.26 -1.97
CA VAL A 454 46.83 4.15 -2.94
C VAL A 454 45.83 5.24 -3.36
N LEU A 455 46.28 6.46 -3.30
CA LEU A 455 45.62 7.63 -3.90
C LEU A 455 46.29 7.97 -5.24
N HIS A 456 45.58 7.66 -6.32
CA HIS A 456 46.03 7.97 -7.67
C HIS A 456 45.58 9.40 -8.05
N ILE A 457 46.51 10.23 -8.54
CA ILE A 457 46.24 11.60 -8.95
C ILE A 457 46.93 11.94 -10.27
N LYS A 458 46.46 13.00 -10.93
CA LYS A 458 47.14 13.52 -12.13
C LYS A 458 48.54 14.08 -11.80
N PRO A 459 49.51 13.92 -12.69
CA PRO A 459 50.80 14.65 -12.58
C PRO A 459 50.58 16.17 -12.50
N GLY A 460 51.17 16.81 -11.52
CA GLY A 460 51.04 18.26 -11.31
C GLY A 460 49.78 18.69 -10.53
N ALA A 461 48.88 17.74 -10.15
CA ALA A 461 47.73 18.04 -9.31
C ALA A 461 48.17 18.55 -7.92
N THR A 462 47.39 19.49 -7.34
CA THR A 462 47.70 20.19 -6.09
C THR A 462 46.64 19.94 -5.00
N GLY A 463 47.00 20.22 -3.73
CA GLY A 463 46.09 20.17 -2.59
C GLY A 463 45.90 18.79 -1.97
N TYR A 464 46.49 17.73 -2.52
CA TYR A 464 46.30 16.33 -2.03
C TYR A 464 47.12 16.00 -0.77
N ASP A 465 48.10 16.83 -0.39
CA ASP A 465 48.79 16.66 0.92
C ASP A 465 47.81 16.77 2.09
N ALA A 466 46.78 17.61 1.95
CA ALA A 466 45.71 17.71 2.94
C ALA A 466 44.85 16.44 3.02
N TRP A 467 44.69 15.68 1.92
CA TRP A 467 44.01 14.39 1.91
C TRP A 467 44.85 13.33 2.62
N LEU A 468 46.14 13.29 2.30
CA LEU A 468 47.08 12.30 2.88
C LEU A 468 47.10 12.39 4.40
N SER A 469 46.97 13.59 4.97
CA SER A 469 46.91 13.80 6.43
C SER A 469 45.65 13.22 7.09
N LYS A 470 44.60 12.95 6.31
CA LYS A 470 43.31 12.37 6.75
C LYS A 470 43.17 10.88 6.44
N LEU A 471 44.06 10.33 5.62
CA LEU A 471 44.13 8.92 5.26
C LEU A 471 44.90 8.13 6.33
N PRO A 472 44.64 6.82 6.48
CA PRO A 472 45.48 5.97 7.34
C PRO A 472 46.95 5.99 6.94
N SER A 473 47.86 5.78 7.89
CA SER A 473 49.32 5.95 7.71
C SER A 473 49.96 5.05 6.63
N GLY A 474 49.31 4.00 6.21
CA GLY A 474 49.74 3.11 5.13
C GLY A 474 49.34 3.52 3.72
N TRP A 475 48.70 4.70 3.55
CA TRP A 475 48.34 5.21 2.22
C TRP A 475 49.46 5.98 1.57
N THR A 476 49.59 5.83 0.27
CA THR A 476 50.60 6.53 -0.56
C THR A 476 49.92 7.25 -1.70
N ILE A 477 50.55 8.31 -2.21
CA ILE A 477 50.12 9.01 -3.42
C ILE A 477 50.97 8.53 -4.61
N VAL A 478 50.30 8.21 -5.71
CA VAL A 478 50.91 7.90 -7.01
C VAL A 478 50.36 8.87 -8.06
N LYS A 479 51.28 9.42 -8.89
CA LYS A 479 50.97 10.44 -9.92
C LYS A 479 50.96 9.79 -11.29
N ASP A 480 49.94 8.99 -11.59
CA ASP A 480 49.85 8.08 -12.74
C ASP A 480 48.54 8.18 -13.56
N LEU A 481 47.66 9.14 -13.28
CA LEU A 481 46.39 9.34 -14.01
C LEU A 481 46.52 10.19 -15.26
#